data_5bee3c6575d77b4951a4815730c4cbe8
#
_entry.id   5bee3c6575d77b4951a4815730c4cbe8
#
_cell.length_a   1.000
_cell.length_b   1.000
_cell.length_c   1.000
_cell.angle_alpha   90.00
_cell.angle_beta   90.00
_cell.angle_gamma   90.00
#
_symmetry.space_group_name_H-M   'P 1'
#
loop_
_entity.id
_entity.type
_entity.pdbx_description
1 polymer ?
#
loop_
_entity_poly.entity_id
_entity_poly.type
_entity_poly.pdbx_seq_one_letter_code
_entity_poly.pdbx_strand_id
1 'polypeptide(L)'
;MNKYTYIFKMLLLSVVGVLLVSCQESDEPKAKQLDPAQTALIKQFVEGVVVPTYKSLADNAIELSGLCEELMKNPSQELVNKACKKWVSARAYWELSEAFLYGAAGDYNIDPHIDSWPLQKNQLDNILKNKDLLDELKEEGPDAKGFASLGYGLLGFHAVEYMIFRDGQPRKVAEITEPERIYNAAVAEDLARQAIRLEASWAGIDKVTADKKKTLEDAELLPTMDYGQLMIAAGEQGNSSYKSQKDALVQILQGASDISDEVGNTKITDPVNSGNVLDVESWYSWNSIEDFTDNLRSVRNAYYGSLDGTVHNHSLATYMAQQHPDLDKEIRTALDHAIKTVAAMPAPFRNNLTKEATKPAIEACNALLEQIDAAIEAVQK
;
A
#
# COMPACT_ATOMS: atom_id res chain seq x y z
N MET A 1 43.17 -21.64 68.48
CA MET A 1 44.56 -22.16 68.56
C MET A 1 45.30 -21.67 67.33
N ASN A 2 46.38 -20.96 67.65
CA ASN A 2 47.61 -20.65 66.89
C ASN A 2 47.45 -19.95 65.51
N LYS A 3 47.83 -18.66 65.49
CA LYS A 3 49.15 -18.03 65.37
C LYS A 3 49.95 -18.54 64.16
N TYR A 4 50.34 -17.66 63.21
CA TYR A 4 51.55 -16.82 63.28
C TYR A 4 51.57 -15.71 62.23
N THR A 5 51.87 -14.55 62.70
CA THR A 5 52.33 -13.32 62.03
C THR A 5 53.79 -13.53 61.53
N TYR A 6 54.12 -12.97 60.33
CA TYR A 6 55.51 -12.45 60.12
C TYR A 6 55.50 -11.28 59.12
N ILE A 7 56.06 -10.20 59.57
CA ILE A 7 56.47 -8.94 58.95
C ILE A 7 57.79 -9.18 58.22
N PHE A 8 58.02 -8.67 57.03
CA PHE A 8 59.33 -8.22 56.60
C PHE A 8 59.33 -7.18 55.48
N LYS A 9 59.65 -5.97 55.83
CA LYS A 9 60.50 -4.91 55.25
C LYS A 9 60.57 -4.67 53.72
N MET A 10 60.32 -3.40 53.47
CA MET A 10 60.81 -2.48 52.42
C MET A 10 62.10 -2.88 51.71
N LEU A 11 62.02 -2.75 50.36
CA LEU A 11 63.15 -2.22 49.56
C LEU A 11 62.59 -1.35 48.43
N LEU A 12 62.92 -0.05 48.47
CA LEU A 12 62.73 0.90 47.37
C LEU A 12 63.70 0.52 46.25
N LEU A 13 63.17 0.30 45.04
CA LEU A 13 63.90 0.43 43.79
C LEU A 13 63.06 1.18 42.80
N SER A 14 63.45 2.42 42.53
CA SER A 14 62.91 3.30 41.48
C SER A 14 63.28 2.74 40.10
N VAL A 15 62.28 2.22 39.38
CA VAL A 15 62.39 1.98 37.95
C VAL A 15 61.50 2.97 37.29
N VAL A 16 62.11 3.93 36.60
CA VAL A 16 61.42 4.83 35.64
C VAL A 16 60.98 3.99 34.46
N GLY A 17 59.72 3.52 34.50
CA GLY A 17 59.08 2.88 33.39
C GLY A 17 58.43 3.96 32.53
N VAL A 18 58.95 4.20 31.34
CA VAL A 18 58.33 4.96 30.28
C VAL A 18 57.03 4.23 29.88
N LEU A 19 55.88 4.76 30.32
CA LEU A 19 54.57 4.34 29.83
C LEU A 19 54.45 4.82 28.38
N LEU A 20 54.77 3.94 27.43
CA LEU A 20 54.24 4.04 26.06
C LEU A 20 52.76 3.83 26.19
N VAL A 21 51.98 4.92 26.20
CA VAL A 21 50.54 4.90 25.93
C VAL A 21 50.43 4.52 24.47
N SER A 22 50.28 3.22 24.19
CA SER A 22 49.74 2.75 22.93
C SER A 22 48.29 3.26 22.88
N CYS A 23 48.06 4.32 22.12
CA CYS A 23 46.72 4.62 21.64
C CYS A 23 46.29 3.44 20.76
N GLN A 24 45.63 2.48 21.37
CA GLN A 24 44.80 1.55 20.64
C GLN A 24 43.62 2.42 20.13
N GLU A 25 43.71 2.84 18.87
CA GLU A 25 42.50 3.28 18.17
C GLU A 25 41.47 2.17 18.35
N SER A 26 40.45 2.44 19.13
CA SER A 26 39.25 1.63 19.11
C SER A 26 38.73 1.71 17.67
N ASP A 27 38.76 0.60 16.93
CA ASP A 27 38.01 0.42 15.72
C ASP A 27 36.49 0.44 16.07
N GLU A 28 36.03 1.60 16.51
CA GLU A 28 34.58 1.86 16.38
C GLU A 28 34.28 1.86 14.90
N PRO A 29 33.34 1.05 14.44
CA PRO A 29 32.95 1.06 13.04
C PRO A 29 32.57 2.49 12.67
N LYS A 30 33.38 3.14 11.84
CA LYS A 30 33.06 4.48 11.32
C LYS A 30 31.64 4.44 10.81
N ALA A 31 30.76 5.29 11.35
CA ALA A 31 29.40 5.42 10.87
C ALA A 31 29.44 5.54 9.34
N LYS A 32 28.76 4.63 8.63
CA LYS A 32 28.77 4.59 7.17
C LYS A 32 28.20 5.92 6.70
N GLN A 33 28.98 6.69 5.94
CA GLN A 33 28.55 7.99 5.45
C GLN A 33 27.40 7.76 4.46
N LEU A 34 26.22 8.32 4.76
CA LEU A 34 25.05 8.25 3.89
C LEU A 34 25.29 9.05 2.61
N ASP A 35 24.79 8.57 1.50
CA ASP A 35 24.76 9.29 0.23
C ASP A 35 23.60 10.31 0.25
N PRO A 36 23.87 11.64 0.18
CA PRO A 36 22.82 12.64 0.23
C PRO A 36 21.83 12.54 -0.93
N ALA A 37 22.26 12.06 -2.11
CA ALA A 37 21.40 11.90 -3.27
C ALA A 37 20.37 10.75 -3.05
N GLN A 38 20.83 9.63 -2.50
CA GLN A 38 19.93 8.51 -2.13
C GLN A 38 18.98 8.92 -1.00
N THR A 39 19.45 9.66 0.01
CA THR A 39 18.56 10.21 1.06
C THR A 39 17.47 11.09 0.46
N ALA A 40 17.83 12.00 -0.45
CA ALA A 40 16.86 12.89 -1.10
C ALA A 40 15.85 12.13 -1.97
N LEU A 41 16.29 11.08 -2.66
CA LEU A 41 15.44 10.20 -3.45
C LEU A 41 14.42 9.46 -2.58
N ILE A 42 14.89 8.80 -1.50
CA ILE A 42 14.01 8.06 -0.57
C ILE A 42 13.00 9.01 0.07
N LYS A 43 13.45 10.18 0.50
CA LYS A 43 12.58 11.22 1.03
C LYS A 43 11.52 11.67 0.02
N GLN A 44 11.93 11.90 -1.24
CA GLN A 44 10.99 12.29 -2.31
C GLN A 44 9.96 11.18 -2.58
N PHE A 45 10.38 9.92 -2.60
CA PHE A 45 9.44 8.81 -2.74
C PHE A 45 8.40 8.80 -1.62
N VAL A 46 8.82 8.91 -0.36
CA VAL A 46 7.90 8.90 0.79
C VAL A 46 7.01 10.14 0.78
N GLU A 47 7.59 11.35 0.72
CA GLU A 47 6.84 12.61 0.89
C GLU A 47 6.14 13.07 -0.39
N GLY A 48 6.65 12.71 -1.57
CA GLY A 48 6.12 13.14 -2.87
C GLY A 48 5.23 12.11 -3.56
N VAL A 49 5.28 10.84 -3.16
CA VAL A 49 4.47 9.76 -3.77
C VAL A 49 3.60 9.06 -2.73
N VAL A 50 4.20 8.37 -1.75
CA VAL A 50 3.46 7.49 -0.83
C VAL A 50 2.45 8.27 0.01
N VAL A 51 2.92 9.28 0.76
CA VAL A 51 2.07 10.07 1.67
C VAL A 51 0.94 10.79 0.93
N PRO A 52 1.16 11.49 -0.20
CA PRO A 52 0.07 12.11 -0.94
C PRO A 52 -0.94 11.12 -1.52
N THR A 53 -0.52 9.92 -1.93
CA THR A 53 -1.40 8.87 -2.43
C THR A 53 -2.31 8.36 -1.30
N TYR A 54 -1.75 7.96 -0.17
CA TYR A 54 -2.55 7.50 0.98
C TYR A 54 -3.42 8.58 1.58
N LYS A 55 -2.94 9.84 1.58
CA LYS A 55 -3.79 10.97 1.98
C LYS A 55 -5.02 11.11 1.08
N SER A 56 -4.82 11.01 -0.23
CA SER A 56 -5.93 11.11 -1.20
C SER A 56 -6.87 9.93 -1.10
N LEU A 57 -6.35 8.71 -0.87
CA LEU A 57 -7.16 7.53 -0.56
C LEU A 57 -8.04 7.77 0.66
N ALA A 58 -7.44 8.19 1.79
CA ALA A 58 -8.15 8.44 3.03
C ALA A 58 -9.24 9.53 2.89
N ASP A 59 -8.90 10.65 2.24
CA ASP A 59 -9.87 11.74 2.02
C ASP A 59 -11.06 11.27 1.16
N ASN A 60 -10.83 10.48 0.11
CA ASN A 60 -11.90 9.94 -0.74
C ASN A 60 -12.70 8.84 -0.03
N ALA A 61 -12.06 8.00 0.78
CA ALA A 61 -12.75 6.97 1.56
C ALA A 61 -13.65 7.58 2.65
N ILE A 62 -13.23 8.67 3.30
CA ILE A 62 -14.05 9.42 4.26
C ILE A 62 -15.29 9.99 3.57
N GLU A 63 -15.13 10.60 2.40
CA GLU A 63 -16.27 11.13 1.64
C GLU A 63 -17.21 10.00 1.18
N LEU A 64 -16.68 8.85 0.76
CA LEU A 64 -17.46 7.67 0.39
C LEU A 64 -18.27 7.16 1.58
N SER A 65 -17.66 7.04 2.75
CA SER A 65 -18.31 6.65 4.00
C SER A 65 -19.47 7.56 4.34
N GLY A 66 -19.26 8.88 4.32
CA GLY A 66 -20.33 9.85 4.56
C GLY A 66 -21.49 9.76 3.57
N LEU A 67 -21.21 9.47 2.29
CA LEU A 67 -22.26 9.26 1.27
C LEU A 67 -23.02 7.94 1.50
N CYS A 68 -22.37 6.88 1.95
CA CYS A 68 -23.01 5.61 2.30
C CYS A 68 -23.87 5.73 3.56
N GLU A 69 -23.40 6.47 4.56
CA GLU A 69 -24.17 6.79 5.77
C GLU A 69 -25.43 7.61 5.44
N GLU A 70 -25.31 8.64 4.59
CA GLU A 70 -26.45 9.43 4.15
C GLU A 70 -27.42 8.60 3.29
N LEU A 71 -26.92 7.72 2.43
CA LEU A 71 -27.73 6.79 1.64
C LEU A 71 -28.51 5.80 2.52
N MET A 72 -27.95 5.40 3.66
CA MET A 72 -28.64 4.56 4.64
C MET A 72 -29.85 5.33 5.25
N LYS A 73 -29.64 6.59 5.63
CA LYS A 73 -30.65 7.43 6.29
C LYS A 73 -31.71 7.96 5.35
N ASN A 74 -31.31 8.49 4.20
CA ASN A 74 -32.13 9.22 3.24
C ASN A 74 -31.91 8.69 1.80
N PRO A 75 -32.37 7.47 1.48
CA PRO A 75 -32.05 6.82 0.20
C PRO A 75 -32.54 7.63 -1.00
N SER A 76 -31.63 7.95 -1.93
CA SER A 76 -31.92 8.62 -3.18
C SER A 76 -31.00 8.14 -4.32
N GLN A 77 -31.47 8.23 -5.57
CA GLN A 77 -30.64 7.88 -6.72
C GLN A 77 -29.44 8.80 -6.87
N GLU A 78 -29.56 10.05 -6.46
CA GLU A 78 -28.45 11.01 -6.49
C GLU A 78 -27.31 10.57 -5.55
N LEU A 79 -27.63 10.08 -4.35
CA LEU A 79 -26.65 9.57 -3.41
C LEU A 79 -25.96 8.30 -3.94
N VAL A 80 -26.71 7.37 -4.54
CA VAL A 80 -26.10 6.19 -5.18
C VAL A 80 -25.12 6.63 -6.27
N ASN A 81 -25.51 7.55 -7.14
CA ASN A 81 -24.65 8.05 -8.21
C ASN A 81 -23.37 8.75 -7.66
N LYS A 82 -23.51 9.52 -6.56
CA LYS A 82 -22.38 10.17 -5.91
C LYS A 82 -21.45 9.14 -5.24
N ALA A 83 -22.01 8.15 -4.53
CA ALA A 83 -21.25 7.08 -3.90
C ALA A 83 -20.45 6.26 -4.94
N CYS A 84 -21.08 5.91 -6.09
CA CYS A 84 -20.38 5.23 -7.18
C CYS A 84 -19.19 6.05 -7.71
N LYS A 85 -19.36 7.35 -7.96
CA LYS A 85 -18.27 8.21 -8.42
C LYS A 85 -17.16 8.31 -7.38
N LYS A 86 -17.53 8.40 -6.10
CA LYS A 86 -16.57 8.50 -5.01
C LYS A 86 -15.84 7.19 -4.77
N TRP A 87 -16.51 6.05 -4.93
CA TRP A 87 -15.90 4.73 -4.92
C TRP A 87 -14.80 4.62 -6.00
N VAL A 88 -15.11 4.99 -7.25
CA VAL A 88 -14.12 5.00 -8.34
C VAL A 88 -12.92 5.90 -7.99
N SER A 89 -13.17 7.07 -7.38
CA SER A 89 -12.07 7.97 -6.99
C SER A 89 -11.22 7.39 -5.86
N ALA A 90 -11.83 6.78 -4.84
CA ALA A 90 -11.10 6.12 -3.74
C ALA A 90 -10.33 4.90 -4.26
N ARG A 91 -10.98 4.07 -5.10
CA ARG A 91 -10.36 2.90 -5.73
C ARG A 91 -9.12 3.28 -6.54
N ALA A 92 -9.18 4.32 -7.35
CA ALA A 92 -8.04 4.80 -8.14
C ALA A 92 -6.82 5.11 -7.25
N TYR A 93 -6.99 5.73 -6.07
CA TYR A 93 -5.86 6.00 -5.17
C TYR A 93 -5.36 4.75 -4.44
N TRP A 94 -6.22 3.75 -4.24
CA TRP A 94 -5.77 2.44 -3.76
C TRP A 94 -4.90 1.76 -4.83
N GLU A 95 -5.37 1.64 -6.06
CA GLU A 95 -4.62 1.05 -7.17
C GLU A 95 -3.32 1.81 -7.48
N LEU A 96 -3.30 3.13 -7.32
CA LEU A 96 -2.09 3.95 -7.41
C LEU A 96 -1.12 3.73 -6.25
N SER A 97 -1.46 2.94 -5.24
CA SER A 97 -0.57 2.56 -4.13
C SER A 97 0.00 1.14 -4.23
N GLU A 98 -0.41 0.36 -5.22
CA GLU A 98 -0.05 -1.06 -5.36
C GLU A 98 1.46 -1.32 -5.45
N ALA A 99 2.24 -0.41 -6.01
CA ALA A 99 3.70 -0.52 -6.01
C ALA A 99 4.35 -0.34 -4.62
N PHE A 100 3.58 -0.07 -3.55
CA PHE A 100 4.12 0.14 -2.21
C PHE A 100 3.20 -0.38 -1.08
N LEU A 101 2.55 -1.52 -1.30
CA LEU A 101 1.73 -2.23 -0.29
C LEU A 101 2.57 -3.01 0.74
N TYR A 102 3.81 -2.62 0.97
CA TYR A 102 4.66 -3.14 2.03
C TYR A 102 4.58 -2.26 3.30
N GLY A 103 5.23 -2.71 4.38
CA GLY A 103 5.17 -2.02 5.67
C GLY A 103 3.76 -2.02 6.25
N ALA A 104 3.16 -0.85 6.46
CA ALA A 104 1.87 -0.72 7.13
C ALA A 104 0.73 -1.53 6.49
N ALA A 105 0.67 -1.61 5.16
CA ALA A 105 -0.37 -2.35 4.46
C ALA A 105 -0.32 -3.85 4.80
N GLY A 106 0.89 -4.44 4.80
CA GLY A 106 1.11 -5.84 5.18
C GLY A 106 1.07 -6.05 6.69
N ASP A 107 1.83 -5.26 7.46
CA ASP A 107 2.02 -5.49 8.91
C ASP A 107 0.71 -5.36 9.72
N TYR A 108 -0.22 -4.51 9.26
CA TYR A 108 -1.54 -4.35 9.87
C TYR A 108 -2.64 -5.12 9.15
N ASN A 109 -2.31 -5.96 8.16
CA ASN A 109 -3.24 -6.69 7.30
C ASN A 109 -4.29 -5.77 6.64
N ILE A 110 -3.93 -4.53 6.30
CA ILE A 110 -4.86 -3.57 5.71
C ILE A 110 -5.18 -3.96 4.27
N ASP A 111 -4.19 -4.41 3.50
CA ASP A 111 -4.36 -4.88 2.14
C ASP A 111 -5.45 -5.96 2.04
N PRO A 112 -5.34 -7.17 2.64
CA PRO A 112 -6.41 -8.15 2.56
C PRO A 112 -7.71 -7.70 3.24
N HIS A 113 -7.67 -6.72 4.16
CA HIS A 113 -8.85 -6.21 4.82
C HIS A 113 -9.74 -5.38 3.89
N ILE A 114 -9.13 -4.52 3.07
CA ILE A 114 -9.89 -3.58 2.24
C ILE A 114 -10.00 -3.99 0.77
N ASP A 115 -9.20 -4.98 0.31
CA ASP A 115 -9.14 -5.38 -1.09
C ASP A 115 -9.13 -6.90 -1.33
N SER A 116 -9.75 -7.69 -0.46
CA SER A 116 -9.88 -9.13 -0.69
C SER A 116 -10.82 -9.47 -1.85
N TRP A 117 -10.32 -10.23 -2.81
CA TRP A 117 -11.04 -10.74 -3.97
C TRP A 117 -10.84 -12.26 -4.12
N PRO A 118 -11.84 -13.05 -4.57
CA PRO A 118 -13.20 -12.64 -4.92
C PRO A 118 -14.13 -12.43 -3.71
N LEU A 119 -15.13 -11.58 -3.87
CA LEU A 119 -16.17 -11.34 -2.86
C LEU A 119 -16.92 -12.63 -2.50
N GLN A 120 -17.08 -12.91 -1.22
CA GLN A 120 -17.79 -14.09 -0.72
C GLN A 120 -19.32 -13.89 -0.73
N LYS A 121 -19.87 -13.70 -1.94
CA LYS A 121 -21.26 -13.30 -2.17
C LYS A 121 -22.28 -14.14 -1.41
N ASN A 122 -22.13 -15.48 -1.37
CA ASN A 122 -23.09 -16.35 -0.69
C ASN A 122 -23.11 -16.11 0.84
N GLN A 123 -21.97 -15.81 1.42
CA GLN A 123 -21.89 -15.46 2.84
C GLN A 123 -22.49 -14.09 3.09
N LEU A 124 -22.21 -13.13 2.21
CA LEU A 124 -22.77 -11.79 2.24
C LEU A 124 -24.30 -11.82 2.17
N ASP A 125 -24.88 -12.59 1.24
CA ASP A 125 -26.33 -12.78 1.14
C ASP A 125 -26.96 -13.39 2.43
N ASN A 126 -26.19 -14.15 3.21
CA ASN A 126 -26.63 -14.66 4.51
C ASN A 126 -26.55 -13.60 5.62
N ILE A 127 -25.50 -12.78 5.61
CA ILE A 127 -25.35 -11.64 6.53
C ILE A 127 -26.51 -10.66 6.37
N LEU A 128 -26.90 -10.36 5.15
CA LEU A 128 -28.01 -9.45 4.84
C LEU A 128 -29.39 -9.97 5.33
N LYS A 129 -29.47 -11.23 5.78
CA LYS A 129 -30.67 -11.83 6.41
C LYS A 129 -30.56 -11.92 7.93
N ASN A 130 -29.38 -11.63 8.49
CA ASN A 130 -29.14 -11.68 9.92
C ASN A 130 -29.59 -10.38 10.59
N LYS A 131 -30.83 -10.39 11.06
CA LYS A 131 -31.45 -9.17 11.63
C LYS A 131 -30.70 -8.66 12.87
N ASP A 132 -30.21 -9.54 13.73
CA ASP A 132 -29.55 -9.14 14.98
C ASP A 132 -28.24 -8.41 14.65
N LEU A 133 -27.44 -8.94 13.71
CA LEU A 133 -26.23 -8.27 13.25
C LEU A 133 -26.55 -6.93 12.56
N LEU A 134 -27.59 -6.86 11.73
CA LEU A 134 -27.96 -5.62 11.06
C LEU A 134 -28.46 -4.54 12.04
N ASP A 135 -29.15 -4.93 13.08
CA ASP A 135 -29.57 -4.01 14.16
C ASP A 135 -28.32 -3.49 14.91
N GLU A 136 -27.32 -4.35 15.22
CA GLU A 136 -26.02 -3.91 15.78
C GLU A 136 -25.29 -2.94 14.85
N LEU A 137 -25.16 -3.29 13.55
CA LEU A 137 -24.49 -2.44 12.56
C LEU A 137 -25.16 -1.07 12.38
N LYS A 138 -26.49 -1.02 12.52
CA LYS A 138 -27.24 0.24 12.39
C LYS A 138 -26.95 1.21 13.52
N GLU A 139 -26.69 0.69 14.73
CA GLU A 139 -26.45 1.50 15.94
C GLU A 139 -24.96 1.81 16.17
N GLU A 140 -24.08 0.84 15.88
CA GLU A 140 -22.67 0.87 16.26
C GLU A 140 -21.72 0.89 15.05
N GLY A 141 -22.23 0.72 13.81
CA GLY A 141 -21.39 0.67 12.61
C GLY A 141 -20.36 -0.45 12.67
N PRO A 142 -19.09 -0.20 12.27
CA PRO A 142 -18.03 -1.20 12.33
C PRO A 142 -17.56 -1.54 13.77
N ASP A 143 -17.99 -0.81 14.79
CA ASP A 143 -17.71 -1.11 16.19
C ASP A 143 -18.64 -2.21 16.74
N ALA A 144 -19.66 -2.60 15.98
CA ALA A 144 -20.55 -3.72 16.32
C ALA A 144 -19.75 -5.00 16.55
N LYS A 145 -20.06 -5.71 17.63
CA LYS A 145 -19.34 -6.92 18.01
C LYS A 145 -19.35 -7.99 16.92
N GLY A 146 -20.46 -8.11 16.19
CA GLY A 146 -20.59 -9.04 15.07
C GLY A 146 -19.73 -8.67 13.87
N PHE A 147 -19.41 -7.39 13.66
CA PHE A 147 -18.57 -6.92 12.55
C PHE A 147 -17.13 -7.43 12.64
N ALA A 148 -16.54 -7.40 13.82
CA ALA A 148 -15.16 -7.85 14.06
C ALA A 148 -14.93 -9.34 13.74
N SER A 149 -16.00 -10.14 13.59
CA SER A 149 -15.93 -11.57 13.23
C SER A 149 -16.04 -11.82 11.72
N LEU A 150 -16.24 -10.78 10.90
CA LEU A 150 -16.37 -10.92 9.45
C LEU A 150 -15.01 -11.23 8.80
N GLY A 151 -15.04 -12.14 7.83
CA GLY A 151 -13.85 -12.42 7.02
C GLY A 151 -13.60 -11.31 5.98
N TYR A 152 -12.36 -11.14 5.59
CA TYR A 152 -11.93 -10.07 4.65
C TYR A 152 -12.70 -10.10 3.32
N GLY A 153 -13.02 -11.26 2.78
CA GLY A 153 -13.84 -11.38 1.55
C GLY A 153 -15.30 -10.90 1.70
N LEU A 154 -15.65 -10.27 2.82
CA LEU A 154 -16.94 -9.63 3.09
C LEU A 154 -16.81 -8.13 3.30
N LEU A 155 -15.59 -7.58 3.30
CA LEU A 155 -15.28 -6.21 3.65
C LEU A 155 -14.69 -5.43 2.45
N GLY A 156 -14.33 -4.20 2.69
CA GLY A 156 -13.52 -3.40 1.78
C GLY A 156 -14.23 -2.95 0.49
N PHE A 157 -13.41 -2.65 -0.49
CA PHE A 157 -13.86 -2.07 -1.77
C PHE A 157 -14.90 -2.92 -2.48
N HIS A 158 -14.70 -4.24 -2.58
CA HIS A 158 -15.56 -5.12 -3.36
C HIS A 158 -16.92 -5.37 -2.70
N ALA A 159 -16.99 -5.30 -1.36
CA ALA A 159 -18.27 -5.34 -0.66
C ALA A 159 -19.10 -4.06 -0.91
N VAL A 160 -18.47 -2.88 -0.83
CA VAL A 160 -19.11 -1.61 -1.17
C VAL A 160 -19.52 -1.58 -2.64
N GLU A 161 -18.64 -2.00 -3.54
CA GLU A 161 -18.90 -2.11 -4.98
C GLU A 161 -20.19 -2.92 -5.27
N TYR A 162 -20.27 -4.11 -4.68
CA TYR A 162 -21.45 -4.98 -4.84
C TYR A 162 -22.75 -4.31 -4.42
N MET A 163 -22.73 -3.48 -3.37
CA MET A 163 -23.93 -2.81 -2.87
C MET A 163 -24.41 -1.68 -3.76
N ILE A 164 -23.51 -0.98 -4.45
CA ILE A 164 -23.88 0.24 -5.18
C ILE A 164 -23.81 0.11 -6.72
N PHE A 165 -23.09 -0.89 -7.25
CA PHE A 165 -22.97 -1.13 -8.69
C PHE A 165 -23.70 -2.39 -9.16
N ARG A 166 -24.14 -2.37 -10.42
CA ARG A 166 -24.61 -3.54 -11.16
C ARG A 166 -24.36 -3.32 -12.65
N ASP A 167 -23.72 -4.30 -13.30
CA ASP A 167 -23.44 -4.29 -14.74
C ASP A 167 -22.77 -2.99 -15.23
N GLY A 168 -21.76 -2.53 -14.49
CA GLY A 168 -20.99 -1.33 -14.80
C GLY A 168 -21.71 -0.01 -14.56
N GLN A 169 -22.88 -0.03 -13.91
CA GLN A 169 -23.71 1.15 -13.68
C GLN A 169 -24.13 1.28 -12.21
N PRO A 170 -24.39 2.50 -11.72
CA PRO A 170 -25.04 2.67 -10.42
C PRO A 170 -26.34 1.90 -10.34
N ARG A 171 -26.54 1.14 -9.26
CA ARG A 171 -27.80 0.44 -9.00
C ARG A 171 -28.96 1.44 -8.85
N LYS A 172 -30.18 1.00 -9.22
CA LYS A 172 -31.37 1.79 -8.91
C LYS A 172 -31.61 1.76 -7.41
N VAL A 173 -31.82 2.92 -6.80
CA VAL A 173 -32.02 3.03 -5.34
C VAL A 173 -33.19 2.16 -4.86
N ALA A 174 -34.23 1.98 -5.67
CA ALA A 174 -35.37 1.12 -5.35
C ALA A 174 -35.00 -0.39 -5.27
N GLU A 175 -33.86 -0.80 -5.80
CA GLU A 175 -33.34 -2.17 -5.77
C GLU A 175 -32.34 -2.39 -4.62
N ILE A 176 -31.95 -1.33 -3.88
CA ILE A 176 -31.06 -1.40 -2.75
C ILE A 176 -31.90 -1.44 -1.47
N THR A 177 -31.94 -2.60 -0.84
CA THR A 177 -32.72 -2.85 0.39
C THR A 177 -32.17 -2.11 1.61
N GLU A 178 -32.96 -1.95 2.67
CA GLU A 178 -32.46 -1.38 3.93
C GLU A 178 -31.30 -2.21 4.53
N PRO A 179 -31.33 -3.54 4.60
CA PRO A 179 -30.19 -4.36 5.02
C PRO A 179 -28.91 -4.06 4.23
N GLU A 180 -29.00 -3.94 2.90
CA GLU A 180 -27.85 -3.62 2.07
C GLU A 180 -27.27 -2.23 2.39
N ARG A 181 -28.13 -1.22 2.63
CA ARG A 181 -27.68 0.12 2.98
C ARG A 181 -27.00 0.19 4.35
N ILE A 182 -27.56 -0.53 5.35
CA ILE A 182 -26.98 -0.62 6.69
C ILE A 182 -25.59 -1.24 6.60
N TYR A 183 -25.48 -2.39 5.97
CA TYR A 183 -24.21 -3.10 5.80
C TYR A 183 -23.18 -2.27 5.04
N ASN A 184 -23.61 -1.63 3.93
CA ASN A 184 -22.74 -0.80 3.11
C ASN A 184 -22.18 0.41 3.87
N ALA A 185 -22.98 1.03 4.75
CA ALA A 185 -22.52 2.14 5.58
C ALA A 185 -21.42 1.71 6.54
N ALA A 186 -21.59 0.58 7.24
CA ALA A 186 -20.60 0.04 8.17
C ALA A 186 -19.28 -0.35 7.46
N VAL A 187 -19.38 -1.05 6.30
CA VAL A 187 -18.18 -1.44 5.53
C VAL A 187 -17.46 -0.24 4.93
N ALA A 188 -18.18 0.78 4.47
CA ALA A 188 -17.56 2.00 3.94
C ALA A 188 -16.87 2.82 5.04
N GLU A 189 -17.40 2.83 6.26
CA GLU A 189 -16.76 3.47 7.41
C GLU A 189 -15.50 2.72 7.82
N ASP A 190 -15.53 1.40 7.90
CA ASP A 190 -14.35 0.58 8.17
C ASP A 190 -13.25 0.79 7.11
N LEU A 191 -13.60 0.78 5.82
CA LEU A 191 -12.69 1.10 4.74
C LEU A 191 -12.01 2.46 4.94
N ALA A 192 -12.78 3.48 5.34
CA ALA A 192 -12.23 4.81 5.63
C ALA A 192 -11.26 4.79 6.82
N ARG A 193 -11.57 4.05 7.89
CA ARG A 193 -10.70 3.88 9.06
C ARG A 193 -9.36 3.25 8.68
N GLN A 194 -9.37 2.20 7.84
CA GLN A 194 -8.14 1.53 7.36
C GLN A 194 -7.32 2.46 6.44
N ALA A 195 -7.97 3.21 5.56
CA ALA A 195 -7.30 4.19 4.70
C ALA A 195 -6.64 5.33 5.51
N ILE A 196 -7.30 5.83 6.56
CA ILE A 196 -6.73 6.80 7.50
C ILE A 196 -5.52 6.19 8.24
N ARG A 197 -5.61 4.93 8.63
CA ARG A 197 -4.50 4.22 9.28
C ARG A 197 -3.28 4.14 8.39
N LEU A 198 -3.45 3.86 7.09
CA LEU A 198 -2.35 3.89 6.10
C LEU A 198 -1.70 5.28 6.01
N GLU A 199 -2.50 6.33 5.84
CA GLU A 199 -1.98 7.69 5.79
C GLU A 199 -1.18 8.02 7.06
N ALA A 200 -1.76 7.77 8.24
CA ALA A 200 -1.12 8.04 9.52
C ALA A 200 0.16 7.24 9.74
N SER A 201 0.21 6.00 9.22
CA SER A 201 1.37 5.12 9.33
C SER A 201 2.56 5.60 8.50
N TRP A 202 2.31 6.21 7.35
CA TRP A 202 3.36 6.70 6.47
C TRP A 202 3.70 8.18 6.65
N ALA A 203 2.71 9.01 6.95
CA ALA A 203 2.94 10.42 7.22
C ALA A 203 3.50 10.68 8.63
N GLY A 204 3.15 9.83 9.59
CA GLY A 204 3.27 10.05 11.02
C GLY A 204 1.95 10.60 11.61
N ILE A 205 1.53 10.03 12.74
CA ILE A 205 0.23 10.34 13.39
C ILE A 205 0.02 11.82 13.73
N ASP A 206 1.09 12.55 14.00
CA ASP A 206 1.01 13.97 14.32
C ASP A 206 0.92 14.89 13.08
N LYS A 207 1.00 14.32 11.87
CA LYS A 207 0.88 15.04 10.60
C LYS A 207 -0.47 14.88 9.92
N VAL A 208 -1.32 13.97 10.39
CA VAL A 208 -2.71 13.87 9.92
C VAL A 208 -3.60 14.90 10.64
N THR A 209 -4.80 15.15 10.11
CA THR A 209 -5.74 16.09 10.73
C THR A 209 -6.22 15.58 12.10
N ALA A 210 -6.64 16.51 12.98
CA ALA A 210 -7.15 16.17 14.30
C ALA A 210 -8.34 15.19 14.24
N ASP A 211 -9.22 15.35 13.24
CA ASP A 211 -10.38 14.48 13.06
C ASP A 211 -9.95 13.06 12.67
N LYS A 212 -9.00 12.90 11.75
CA LYS A 212 -8.43 11.60 11.37
C LYS A 212 -7.74 10.91 12.56
N LYS A 213 -6.96 11.67 13.33
CA LYS A 213 -6.32 11.16 14.54
C LYS A 213 -7.36 10.68 15.56
N LYS A 214 -8.40 11.49 15.79
CA LYS A 214 -9.50 11.10 16.68
C LYS A 214 -10.23 9.85 16.20
N THR A 215 -10.49 9.71 14.89
CA THR A 215 -11.09 8.50 14.32
C THR A 215 -10.26 7.24 14.65
N LEU A 216 -8.93 7.33 14.53
CA LEU A 216 -8.04 6.20 14.87
C LEU A 216 -7.97 5.93 16.37
N GLU A 217 -8.02 6.98 17.20
CA GLU A 217 -8.07 6.86 18.68
C GLU A 217 -9.35 6.16 19.13
N ASP A 218 -10.50 6.61 18.63
CA ASP A 218 -11.82 6.05 18.97
C ASP A 218 -11.94 4.57 18.52
N ALA A 219 -11.35 4.21 17.37
CA ALA A 219 -11.36 2.87 16.82
C ALA A 219 -10.22 1.95 17.32
N GLU A 220 -9.35 2.43 18.21
CA GLU A 220 -8.16 1.70 18.70
C GLU A 220 -7.20 1.25 17.55
N LEU A 221 -7.12 2.04 16.46
CA LEU A 221 -6.34 1.75 15.26
C LEU A 221 -5.08 2.62 15.12
N LEU A 222 -4.61 3.25 16.18
CA LEU A 222 -3.40 4.06 16.12
C LEU A 222 -2.20 3.24 15.60
N PRO A 223 -1.43 3.78 14.63
CA PRO A 223 -0.23 3.10 14.17
C PRO A 223 0.83 3.08 15.28
N THR A 224 1.56 1.97 15.36
CA THR A 224 2.66 1.79 16.32
C THR A 224 4.02 2.21 15.76
N MET A 225 4.09 2.49 14.44
CA MET A 225 5.33 2.85 13.73
C MET A 225 5.06 3.98 12.73
N ASP A 226 6.07 4.82 12.50
CA ASP A 226 6.13 5.79 11.39
C ASP A 226 6.99 5.16 10.28
N TYR A 227 6.32 4.49 9.33
CA TYR A 227 6.98 3.77 8.22
C TYR A 227 7.69 4.74 7.27
N GLY A 228 7.13 5.94 7.08
CA GLY A 228 7.77 6.96 6.24
C GLY A 228 9.10 7.42 6.85
N GLN A 229 9.10 7.75 8.13
CA GLN A 229 10.35 8.13 8.81
C GLN A 229 11.35 6.97 8.88
N LEU A 230 10.86 5.74 9.11
CA LEU A 230 11.70 4.54 9.11
C LEU A 230 12.41 4.34 7.77
N MET A 231 11.71 4.55 6.65
CA MET A 231 12.30 4.44 5.32
C MET A 231 13.24 5.61 5.00
N ILE A 232 12.89 6.85 5.35
CA ILE A 232 13.75 8.04 5.16
C ILE A 232 15.08 7.88 5.92
N ALA A 233 15.04 7.28 7.11
CA ALA A 233 16.22 7.00 7.94
C ALA A 233 17.00 5.74 7.51
N ALA A 234 16.83 5.27 6.28
CA ALA A 234 17.53 4.09 5.78
C ALA A 234 19.06 4.26 5.85
N GLY A 235 19.73 3.28 6.42
CA GLY A 235 21.18 3.29 6.63
C GLY A 235 21.67 4.02 7.87
N GLU A 236 20.78 4.67 8.63
CA GLU A 236 21.12 5.27 9.91
C GLU A 236 21.34 4.20 11.00
N GLN A 237 22.16 4.54 11.99
CA GLN A 237 22.45 3.64 13.09
C GLN A 237 21.16 3.31 13.87
N GLY A 238 20.89 2.02 14.05
CA GLY A 238 19.71 1.52 14.78
C GLY A 238 18.49 1.22 13.88
N ASN A 239 18.53 1.60 12.61
CA ASN A 239 17.49 1.19 11.66
C ASN A 239 17.66 -0.29 11.28
N SER A 240 16.81 -1.16 11.84
CA SER A 240 16.86 -2.61 11.59
C SER A 240 16.14 -3.03 10.32
N SER A 241 15.18 -2.23 9.84
CA SER A 241 14.37 -2.52 8.66
C SER A 241 15.14 -2.20 7.38
N TYR A 242 15.83 -1.06 7.35
CA TYR A 242 16.65 -0.62 6.21
C TYR A 242 18.07 -0.37 6.68
N LYS A 243 18.92 -1.41 6.68
CA LYS A 243 20.31 -1.35 7.16
C LYS A 243 21.22 -0.53 6.24
N SER A 244 20.77 -0.24 5.03
CA SER A 244 21.43 0.63 4.08
C SER A 244 20.40 1.38 3.25
N GLN A 245 20.82 2.47 2.62
CA GLN A 245 19.97 3.19 1.65
C GLN A 245 19.62 2.32 0.44
N LYS A 246 20.55 1.44 0.02
CA LYS A 246 20.27 0.46 -1.03
C LYS A 246 19.08 -0.45 -0.69
N ASP A 247 18.91 -0.86 0.56
CA ASP A 247 17.77 -1.70 0.97
C ASP A 247 16.44 -0.98 0.70
N ALA A 248 16.38 0.34 0.95
CA ALA A 248 15.20 1.13 0.65
C ALA A 248 14.96 1.27 -0.87
N LEU A 249 16.02 1.50 -1.67
CA LEU A 249 15.90 1.57 -3.13
C LEU A 249 15.43 0.23 -3.71
N VAL A 250 15.97 -0.89 -3.22
CA VAL A 250 15.55 -2.23 -3.61
C VAL A 250 14.10 -2.48 -3.23
N GLN A 251 13.66 -2.04 -2.04
CA GLN A 251 12.26 -2.18 -1.62
C GLN A 251 11.29 -1.44 -2.55
N ILE A 252 11.64 -0.23 -3.01
CA ILE A 252 10.80 0.52 -3.97
C ILE A 252 10.70 -0.25 -5.30
N LEU A 253 11.82 -0.77 -5.78
CA LEU A 253 11.84 -1.57 -7.02
C LEU A 253 11.12 -2.90 -6.86
N GLN A 254 11.23 -3.56 -5.70
CA GLN A 254 10.55 -4.82 -5.44
C GLN A 254 9.03 -4.66 -5.48
N GLY A 255 8.47 -3.63 -4.84
CA GLY A 255 7.04 -3.37 -4.95
C GLY A 255 6.59 -3.07 -6.39
N ALA A 256 7.42 -2.40 -7.17
CA ALA A 256 7.16 -2.19 -8.60
C ALA A 256 7.22 -3.51 -9.41
N SER A 257 8.14 -4.42 -9.07
CA SER A 257 8.25 -5.76 -9.66
C SER A 257 7.02 -6.60 -9.33
N ASP A 258 6.66 -6.66 -8.04
CA ASP A 258 5.56 -7.49 -7.53
C ASP A 258 4.24 -7.14 -8.22
N ILE A 259 3.87 -5.85 -8.29
CA ILE A 259 2.61 -5.46 -8.96
C ILE A 259 2.67 -5.62 -10.49
N SER A 260 3.84 -5.47 -11.11
CA SER A 260 3.98 -5.73 -12.56
C SER A 260 3.75 -7.19 -12.90
N ASP A 261 4.25 -8.11 -12.05
CA ASP A 261 3.98 -9.55 -12.13
C ASP A 261 2.49 -9.85 -11.88
N GLU A 262 1.93 -9.29 -10.82
CA GLU A 262 0.56 -9.55 -10.42
C GLU A 262 -0.45 -9.13 -11.50
N VAL A 263 -0.30 -7.93 -12.09
CA VAL A 263 -1.18 -7.47 -13.18
C VAL A 263 -1.14 -8.43 -14.36
N GLY A 264 0.07 -8.81 -14.80
CA GLY A 264 0.23 -9.68 -15.98
C GLY A 264 -0.17 -11.13 -15.72
N ASN A 265 0.32 -11.71 -14.64
CA ASN A 265 0.30 -13.15 -14.42
C ASN A 265 -0.79 -13.64 -13.47
N THR A 266 -1.48 -12.73 -12.76
CA THR A 266 -2.58 -13.04 -11.85
C THR A 266 -3.86 -12.31 -12.26
N LYS A 267 -3.94 -10.98 -12.10
CA LYS A 267 -5.16 -10.19 -12.30
C LYS A 267 -5.76 -10.32 -13.72
N ILE A 268 -4.91 -10.38 -14.75
CA ILE A 268 -5.37 -10.60 -16.14
C ILE A 268 -5.42 -12.10 -16.48
N THR A 269 -4.39 -12.86 -16.14
CA THR A 269 -4.20 -14.23 -16.63
C THR A 269 -5.16 -15.23 -15.99
N ASP A 270 -5.43 -15.13 -14.68
CA ASP A 270 -6.25 -16.11 -13.97
C ASP A 270 -7.71 -16.12 -14.44
N PRO A 271 -8.41 -14.96 -14.57
CA PRO A 271 -9.76 -14.94 -15.14
C PRO A 271 -9.84 -15.47 -16.58
N VAL A 272 -8.81 -15.21 -17.39
CA VAL A 272 -8.74 -15.71 -18.78
C VAL A 272 -8.58 -17.22 -18.81
N ASN A 273 -7.77 -17.79 -17.90
CA ASN A 273 -7.54 -19.25 -17.84
C ASN A 273 -8.73 -20.00 -17.24
N SER A 274 -9.35 -19.44 -16.19
CA SER A 274 -10.52 -20.07 -15.55
C SER A 274 -11.80 -19.91 -16.38
N GLY A 275 -11.90 -18.83 -17.15
CA GLY A 275 -13.14 -18.42 -17.82
C GLY A 275 -14.26 -18.03 -16.83
N ASN A 276 -13.94 -17.90 -15.56
CA ASN A 276 -14.88 -17.53 -14.51
C ASN A 276 -14.91 -16.01 -14.33
N VAL A 277 -16.01 -15.39 -14.66
CA VAL A 277 -16.18 -13.93 -14.52
C VAL A 277 -16.13 -13.44 -13.07
N LEU A 278 -16.32 -14.34 -12.09
CA LEU A 278 -16.20 -13.98 -10.67
C LEU A 278 -14.75 -13.87 -10.21
N ASP A 279 -13.80 -14.37 -10.99
CA ASP A 279 -12.37 -14.19 -10.74
C ASP A 279 -11.87 -12.81 -11.26
N VAL A 280 -12.73 -12.05 -11.94
CA VAL A 280 -12.42 -10.71 -12.43
C VAL A 280 -12.58 -9.68 -11.31
N GLU A 281 -11.51 -8.98 -10.99
CA GLU A 281 -11.50 -7.87 -10.04
C GLU A 281 -12.37 -6.71 -10.54
N SER A 282 -13.08 -6.02 -9.62
CA SER A 282 -14.00 -4.90 -9.93
C SER A 282 -15.03 -5.20 -11.02
N TRP A 283 -15.56 -6.43 -11.03
CA TRP A 283 -16.44 -6.84 -12.09
C TRP A 283 -17.87 -6.31 -12.00
N TYR A 284 -18.31 -5.79 -10.84
CA TYR A 284 -19.63 -5.18 -10.69
C TYR A 284 -19.68 -3.75 -11.27
N SER A 285 -18.60 -3.00 -11.09
CA SER A 285 -18.42 -1.64 -11.60
C SER A 285 -17.89 -1.60 -13.03
N TRP A 286 -17.28 -2.71 -13.51
CA TRP A 286 -16.52 -2.83 -14.76
C TRP A 286 -15.23 -1.97 -14.77
N ASN A 287 -14.64 -1.73 -13.61
CA ASN A 287 -13.49 -0.84 -13.46
C ASN A 287 -12.13 -1.52 -13.71
N SER A 288 -12.08 -2.86 -13.91
CA SER A 288 -10.86 -3.66 -13.94
C SER A 288 -9.72 -3.08 -14.80
N ILE A 289 -10.03 -2.61 -16.03
CA ILE A 289 -9.00 -2.07 -16.93
C ILE A 289 -8.37 -0.80 -16.37
N GLU A 290 -9.16 0.06 -15.74
CA GLU A 290 -8.63 1.26 -15.08
C GLU A 290 -7.82 0.88 -13.84
N ASP A 291 -8.29 -0.09 -13.03
CA ASP A 291 -7.57 -0.62 -11.88
C ASP A 291 -6.17 -1.12 -12.29
N PHE A 292 -6.10 -2.01 -13.27
CA PHE A 292 -4.82 -2.54 -13.77
C PHE A 292 -3.92 -1.46 -14.38
N THR A 293 -4.53 -0.46 -15.02
CA THR A 293 -3.79 0.69 -15.56
C THR A 293 -3.21 1.54 -14.44
N ASP A 294 -3.96 1.76 -13.34
CA ASP A 294 -3.51 2.50 -12.16
C ASP A 294 -2.46 1.71 -11.37
N ASN A 295 -2.50 0.37 -11.35
CA ASN A 295 -1.41 -0.44 -10.82
C ASN A 295 -0.09 -0.13 -11.55
N LEU A 296 -0.08 -0.10 -12.87
CA LEU A 296 1.12 0.24 -13.64
C LEU A 296 1.49 1.74 -13.53
N ARG A 297 0.52 2.62 -13.33
CA ARG A 297 0.77 4.03 -13.00
C ARG A 297 1.41 4.17 -11.60
N SER A 298 1.10 3.28 -10.65
CA SER A 298 1.77 3.25 -9.35
C SER A 298 3.26 2.94 -9.50
N VAL A 299 3.63 2.00 -10.37
CA VAL A 299 5.03 1.72 -10.74
C VAL A 299 5.70 2.97 -11.31
N ARG A 300 5.03 3.66 -12.26
CA ARG A 300 5.55 4.92 -12.83
C ARG A 300 5.77 5.97 -11.75
N ASN A 301 4.81 6.16 -10.87
CA ASN A 301 4.88 7.17 -9.83
C ASN A 301 6.02 6.88 -8.84
N ALA A 302 6.19 5.62 -8.43
CA ALA A 302 7.30 5.18 -7.60
C ALA A 302 8.67 5.39 -8.28
N TYR A 303 8.79 5.03 -9.55
CA TYR A 303 10.02 5.16 -10.32
C TYR A 303 10.36 6.62 -10.66
N TYR A 304 9.35 7.44 -11.02
CA TYR A 304 9.53 8.86 -11.38
C TYR A 304 9.58 9.79 -10.17
N GLY A 305 9.17 9.34 -8.98
CA GLY A 305 9.13 10.17 -7.78
C GLY A 305 8.09 11.29 -7.82
N SER A 306 7.02 11.13 -8.61
CA SER A 306 5.96 12.14 -8.78
C SER A 306 4.62 11.49 -9.14
N LEU A 307 3.50 12.19 -8.90
CA LEU A 307 2.15 11.73 -9.23
C LEU A 307 1.63 12.29 -10.57
N ASP A 308 2.30 13.26 -11.15
CA ASP A 308 1.88 13.93 -12.39
C ASP A 308 2.47 13.30 -13.65
N GLY A 309 3.27 12.24 -13.51
CA GLY A 309 3.94 11.55 -14.62
C GLY A 309 5.19 12.23 -15.13
N THR A 310 5.67 13.29 -14.47
CA THR A 310 6.98 13.90 -14.77
C THR A 310 8.07 13.26 -13.91
N VAL A 311 9.31 13.24 -14.41
CA VAL A 311 10.43 12.70 -13.65
C VAL A 311 10.94 13.76 -12.68
N HIS A 312 10.93 13.45 -11.38
CA HIS A 312 11.48 14.31 -10.36
C HIS A 312 13.01 14.20 -10.29
N ASN A 313 13.69 15.31 -9.96
CA ASN A 313 15.17 15.34 -9.87
C ASN A 313 15.74 14.36 -8.81
N HIS A 314 14.97 14.07 -7.77
CA HIS A 314 15.28 13.07 -6.75
C HIS A 314 14.37 11.88 -6.93
N SER A 315 14.65 11.01 -7.90
CA SER A 315 13.85 9.83 -8.23
C SER A 315 14.72 8.65 -8.60
N LEU A 316 14.14 7.44 -8.56
CA LEU A 316 14.82 6.25 -9.09
C LEU A 316 15.19 6.43 -10.56
N ALA A 317 14.31 7.02 -11.35
CA ALA A 317 14.57 7.29 -12.76
C ALA A 317 15.80 8.20 -12.97
N THR A 318 15.95 9.26 -12.16
CA THR A 318 17.15 10.12 -12.22
C THR A 318 18.40 9.39 -11.74
N TYR A 319 18.30 8.59 -10.67
CA TYR A 319 19.40 7.77 -10.19
C TYR A 319 19.84 6.74 -11.24
N MET A 320 18.89 6.00 -11.82
CA MET A 320 19.19 5.00 -12.85
C MET A 320 19.74 5.62 -14.13
N ALA A 321 19.22 6.77 -14.56
CA ALA A 321 19.76 7.48 -15.71
C ALA A 321 21.24 7.89 -15.56
N GLN A 322 21.69 8.13 -14.32
CA GLN A 322 23.09 8.46 -14.01
C GLN A 322 23.98 7.24 -13.90
N GLN A 323 23.50 6.14 -13.32
CA GLN A 323 24.28 4.95 -13.02
C GLN A 323 24.19 3.90 -14.14
N HIS A 324 22.99 3.75 -14.76
CA HIS A 324 22.63 2.71 -15.72
C HIS A 324 21.74 3.29 -16.83
N PRO A 325 22.24 4.21 -17.67
CA PRO A 325 21.41 5.02 -18.60
C PRO A 325 20.63 4.18 -19.63
N ASP A 326 21.21 3.09 -20.12
CA ASP A 326 20.53 2.20 -21.08
C ASP A 326 19.35 1.48 -20.41
N LEU A 327 19.55 0.97 -19.20
CA LEU A 327 18.51 0.30 -18.42
C LEU A 327 17.38 1.27 -18.03
N ASP A 328 17.68 2.51 -17.63
CA ASP A 328 16.65 3.53 -17.39
C ASP A 328 15.76 3.76 -18.62
N LYS A 329 16.38 3.83 -19.82
CA LYS A 329 15.65 3.98 -21.07
C LYS A 329 14.75 2.79 -21.38
N GLU A 330 15.23 1.58 -21.12
CA GLU A 330 14.48 0.33 -21.31
C GLU A 330 13.29 0.27 -20.35
N ILE A 331 13.49 0.57 -19.05
CA ILE A 331 12.42 0.64 -18.05
C ILE A 331 11.32 1.64 -18.47
N ARG A 332 11.69 2.86 -18.82
CA ARG A 332 10.70 3.88 -19.23
C ARG A 332 9.92 3.44 -20.46
N THR A 333 10.60 2.82 -21.43
CA THR A 333 9.97 2.34 -22.66
C THR A 333 8.97 1.21 -22.36
N ALA A 334 9.38 0.24 -21.53
CA ALA A 334 8.53 -0.89 -21.14
C ALA A 334 7.32 -0.42 -20.31
N LEU A 335 7.55 0.51 -19.38
CA LEU A 335 6.51 1.09 -18.53
C LEU A 335 5.44 1.84 -19.34
N ASP A 336 5.87 2.73 -20.24
CA ASP A 336 4.95 3.43 -21.14
C ASP A 336 4.18 2.47 -22.05
N HIS A 337 4.84 1.40 -22.52
CA HIS A 337 4.22 0.38 -23.34
C HIS A 337 3.20 -0.44 -22.55
N ALA A 338 3.51 -0.87 -21.34
CA ALA A 338 2.62 -1.64 -20.48
C ALA A 338 1.35 -0.83 -20.12
N ILE A 339 1.50 0.41 -19.66
CA ILE A 339 0.36 1.30 -19.34
C ILE A 339 -0.57 1.45 -20.56
N LYS A 340 0.00 1.74 -21.74
CA LYS A 340 -0.80 1.94 -22.97
C LYS A 340 -1.49 0.67 -23.43
N THR A 341 -0.84 -0.47 -23.31
CA THR A 341 -1.36 -1.74 -23.81
C THR A 341 -2.44 -2.30 -22.91
N VAL A 342 -2.28 -2.19 -21.58
CA VAL A 342 -3.31 -2.57 -20.60
C VAL A 342 -4.54 -1.66 -20.77
N ALA A 343 -4.36 -0.35 -20.84
CA ALA A 343 -5.45 0.61 -21.06
C ALA A 343 -6.19 0.39 -22.39
N ALA A 344 -5.56 -0.22 -23.38
CA ALA A 344 -6.15 -0.50 -24.69
C ALA A 344 -6.88 -1.86 -24.76
N MET A 345 -6.93 -2.64 -23.68
CA MET A 345 -7.69 -3.88 -23.65
C MET A 345 -9.17 -3.64 -23.97
N PRO A 346 -9.86 -4.58 -24.63
CA PRO A 346 -11.29 -4.44 -24.93
C PRO A 346 -12.13 -4.33 -23.65
N ALA A 347 -12.89 -3.25 -23.52
CA ALA A 347 -13.78 -3.01 -22.39
C ALA A 347 -15.20 -3.56 -22.63
N PRO A 348 -15.90 -4.03 -21.57
CA PRO A 348 -15.36 -4.27 -20.23
C PRO A 348 -14.54 -5.56 -20.21
N PHE A 349 -13.50 -5.62 -19.36
CA PHE A 349 -12.60 -6.77 -19.27
C PHE A 349 -13.34 -8.10 -19.06
N ARG A 350 -14.29 -8.13 -18.12
CA ARG A 350 -15.12 -9.31 -17.82
C ARG A 350 -15.84 -9.96 -19.02
N ASN A 351 -16.09 -9.20 -20.06
CA ASN A 351 -16.77 -9.68 -21.27
C ASN A 351 -15.77 -10.10 -22.37
N ASN A 352 -14.48 -9.88 -22.15
CA ASN A 352 -13.42 -10.07 -23.14
C ASN A 352 -12.29 -10.99 -22.60
N LEU A 353 -12.66 -12.03 -21.83
CA LEU A 353 -11.73 -12.98 -21.23
C LEU A 353 -11.20 -13.96 -22.30
N THR A 354 -10.48 -13.46 -23.28
CA THR A 354 -9.88 -14.27 -24.36
C THR A 354 -8.37 -14.02 -24.44
N LYS A 355 -7.62 -15.05 -24.85
CA LYS A 355 -6.17 -14.92 -25.03
C LYS A 355 -5.79 -13.89 -26.09
N GLU A 356 -6.59 -13.75 -27.14
CA GLU A 356 -6.35 -12.74 -28.17
C GLU A 356 -6.46 -11.33 -27.62
N ALA A 357 -7.47 -11.08 -26.77
CA ALA A 357 -7.74 -9.76 -26.20
C ALA A 357 -6.68 -9.32 -25.18
N THR A 358 -6.08 -10.28 -24.46
CA THR A 358 -5.25 -10.00 -23.29
C THR A 358 -3.75 -10.25 -23.50
N LYS A 359 -3.38 -11.10 -24.46
CA LYS A 359 -1.98 -11.47 -24.72
C LYS A 359 -1.04 -10.27 -24.85
N PRO A 360 -1.36 -9.19 -25.60
CA PRO A 360 -0.46 -8.04 -25.69
C PRO A 360 -0.20 -7.36 -24.36
N ALA A 361 -1.23 -7.28 -23.48
CA ALA A 361 -1.13 -6.68 -22.15
C ALA A 361 -0.23 -7.53 -21.24
N ILE A 362 -0.43 -8.85 -21.21
CA ILE A 362 0.39 -9.78 -20.44
C ILE A 362 1.86 -9.73 -20.89
N GLU A 363 2.13 -9.74 -22.20
CA GLU A 363 3.49 -9.63 -22.74
C GLU A 363 4.16 -8.30 -22.38
N ALA A 364 3.40 -7.20 -22.37
CA ALA A 364 3.91 -5.88 -21.99
C ALA A 364 4.22 -5.79 -20.48
N CYS A 365 3.39 -6.38 -19.62
CA CYS A 365 3.65 -6.47 -18.17
C CYS A 365 4.91 -7.31 -17.90
N ASN A 366 5.05 -8.47 -18.56
CA ASN A 366 6.24 -9.32 -18.38
C ASN A 366 7.52 -8.63 -18.89
N ALA A 367 7.46 -7.86 -19.98
CA ALA A 367 8.60 -7.09 -20.45
C ALA A 367 8.99 -5.98 -19.47
N LEU A 368 8.02 -5.34 -18.78
CA LEU A 368 8.29 -4.38 -17.73
C LEU A 368 8.93 -5.07 -16.50
N LEU A 369 8.38 -6.19 -16.08
CA LEU A 369 8.89 -7.01 -14.98
C LEU A 369 10.38 -7.32 -15.17
N GLU A 370 10.78 -7.83 -16.35
CA GLU A 370 12.18 -8.13 -16.68
C GLU A 370 13.10 -6.91 -16.48
N GLN A 371 12.65 -5.72 -16.87
CA GLN A 371 13.48 -4.50 -16.74
C GLN A 371 13.56 -4.02 -15.28
N ILE A 372 12.49 -4.15 -14.49
CA ILE A 372 12.52 -3.81 -13.07
C ILE A 372 13.41 -4.78 -12.29
N ASP A 373 13.34 -6.07 -12.58
CA ASP A 373 14.21 -7.09 -11.96
C ASP A 373 15.69 -6.84 -12.30
N ALA A 374 16.00 -6.47 -13.54
CA ALA A 374 17.35 -6.04 -13.90
C ALA A 374 17.81 -4.79 -13.12
N ALA A 375 16.89 -3.86 -12.81
CA ALA A 375 17.20 -2.70 -11.98
C ALA A 375 17.48 -3.09 -10.52
N ILE A 376 16.74 -4.06 -9.96
CA ILE A 376 17.00 -4.60 -8.61
C ILE A 376 18.42 -5.17 -8.56
N GLU A 377 18.79 -6.01 -9.53
CA GLU A 377 20.14 -6.56 -9.59
C GLU A 377 21.23 -5.49 -9.74
N ALA A 378 20.98 -4.45 -10.54
CA ALA A 378 21.93 -3.37 -10.76
C ALA A 378 22.16 -2.53 -9.49
N VAL A 379 21.12 -2.26 -8.71
CA VAL A 379 21.21 -1.53 -7.44
C VAL A 379 21.89 -2.35 -6.35
N GLN A 380 21.71 -3.68 -6.33
CA GLN A 380 22.34 -4.57 -5.34
C GLN A 380 23.85 -4.70 -5.53
N LYS A 381 24.36 -4.61 -6.76
CA LYS A 381 25.81 -4.65 -7.07
C LYS A 381 26.51 -3.38 -6.66
#